data_9a7409534e796d8ba40ef93ab7fcc2c4
#
_entry.id   9a7409534e796d8ba40ef93ab7fcc2c4
#
_cell.length_a   1.000
_cell.length_b   1.000
_cell.length_c   1.000
_cell.angle_alpha   90.00
_cell.angle_beta   90.00
_cell.angle_gamma   90.00
#
_symmetry.space_group_name_H-M   'P 1'
#
loop_
_entity.id
_entity.type
_entity.pdbx_description
1 polymer ?
#
loop_
_entity_poly.entity_id
_entity_poly.type
_entity_poly.pdbx_seq_one_letter_code
_entity_poly.pdbx_strand_id
1 'polypeptide(L)'
;MDALAPPISSSSAASARLHILILSDRDWTHPQGGGTGTNLFAQVARWLHWGHRVSVIACSYPGAAPVQRIGELTLYRVGGRSTVFPQAIMRQWRGLVPDADVVLEVVNGITFLTPLWCRTPRVTLVHHIHHDHYVRELGTTGRVAALALETLPLKLLYRRSRFLTISRASARDIAAHGIDPARIEISYLGVEHAAFGPDPAARAPEPTLLYLGRLKRYKRIEVVLDVLARNPGVTLDLAGDGDHRAALEAELDARGLRDRVRVHGHVSEERKLELYRRAWVNITTSSAEGWGLSVTEAGACATPSAALRLGGLAEAIDDGRTGVLADDPAELAEKVGRVLADPQLRDALGRAAHARASEFSWDSTARRTLQLLDAERRRAHPGALPAAGLEPMTHADGAATPRAAVGDTTPV
;
A
#
# COMPACT_ATOMS: atom_id res chain seq x y z
N MET A 1 -20.60 18.81 -15.52
CA MET A 1 -20.84 19.96 -14.63
C MET A 1 -22.05 19.61 -13.80
N ASP A 2 -21.97 19.90 -12.46
CA ASP A 2 -22.96 19.66 -11.41
C ASP A 2 -22.94 18.24 -10.82
N ALA A 3 -22.58 18.02 -9.58
CA ALA A 3 -23.04 18.56 -8.33
C ALA A 3 -22.03 18.29 -7.20
N LEU A 4 -21.47 19.34 -6.65
CA LEU A 4 -20.88 19.35 -5.34
C LEU A 4 -22.02 19.25 -4.32
N ALA A 5 -22.10 18.17 -3.55
CA ALA A 5 -23.02 18.09 -2.42
C ALA A 5 -22.68 19.20 -1.41
N PRO A 6 -23.71 19.84 -0.81
CA PRO A 6 -23.49 20.92 0.16
C PRO A 6 -22.80 20.38 1.43
N PRO A 7 -22.04 21.24 2.15
CA PRO A 7 -21.42 20.84 3.40
C PRO A 7 -22.49 20.51 4.44
N ILE A 8 -22.31 19.38 5.11
CA ILE A 8 -23.19 18.95 6.21
C ILE A 8 -22.99 19.91 7.38
N SER A 9 -23.99 20.74 7.66
CA SER A 9 -24.04 21.51 8.88
C SER A 9 -24.47 20.59 10.03
N SER A 10 -23.54 20.17 10.87
CA SER A 10 -23.85 19.55 12.16
C SER A 10 -23.23 20.37 13.28
N SER A 11 -23.98 20.64 14.32
CA SER A 11 -23.50 21.16 15.59
C SER A 11 -22.64 20.07 16.27
N SER A 12 -21.37 19.99 15.90
CA SER A 12 -20.42 19.10 16.54
C SER A 12 -19.42 19.88 17.37
N ALA A 13 -18.83 19.23 18.37
CA ALA A 13 -17.74 19.78 19.16
C ALA A 13 -16.70 20.43 18.21
N ALA A 14 -16.19 21.62 18.57
CA ALA A 14 -15.29 22.36 17.71
C ALA A 14 -14.08 21.50 17.31
N SER A 15 -13.93 21.25 16.03
CA SER A 15 -12.83 20.45 15.45
C SER A 15 -11.98 21.31 14.53
N ALA A 16 -10.70 20.98 14.41
CA ALA A 16 -9.73 21.76 13.64
C ALA A 16 -9.55 21.20 12.22
N ARG A 17 -9.63 22.09 11.23
CA ARG A 17 -9.16 21.82 9.88
C ARG A 17 -7.63 21.91 9.87
N LEU A 18 -6.95 20.85 9.46
CA LEU A 18 -5.48 20.81 9.40
C LEU A 18 -4.97 21.03 7.98
N HIS A 19 -3.79 21.61 7.89
CA HIS A 19 -2.94 21.53 6.71
C HIS A 19 -1.87 20.45 6.93
N ILE A 20 -1.98 19.35 6.20
CA ILE A 20 -1.08 18.18 6.27
C ILE A 20 -0.08 18.27 5.13
N LEU A 21 1.22 18.30 5.43
CA LEU A 21 2.28 18.20 4.43
C LEU A 21 2.79 16.76 4.37
N ILE A 22 2.78 16.17 3.18
CA ILE A 22 3.34 14.84 2.91
C ILE A 22 4.66 15.00 2.17
N LEU A 23 5.71 14.37 2.68
CA LEU A 23 6.99 14.21 2.00
C LEU A 23 7.11 12.76 1.53
N SER A 24 7.15 12.53 0.22
CA SER A 24 7.24 11.19 -0.36
C SER A 24 8.20 11.18 -1.54
N ASP A 25 8.86 10.05 -1.80
CA ASP A 25 9.70 9.90 -2.98
C ASP A 25 8.86 9.99 -4.28
N ARG A 26 7.60 9.56 -4.25
CA ARG A 26 6.65 9.59 -5.38
C ARG A 26 5.24 9.89 -4.88
N ASP A 27 4.47 10.58 -5.68
CA ASP A 27 3.02 10.64 -5.50
C ASP A 27 2.34 9.43 -6.19
N TRP A 28 1.04 9.28 -5.99
CA TRP A 28 0.26 8.15 -6.53
C TRP A 28 0.04 8.19 -8.05
N THR A 29 0.32 9.32 -8.70
CA THR A 29 0.21 9.45 -10.16
C THR A 29 1.51 9.08 -10.89
N HIS A 30 2.57 8.77 -10.15
CA HIS A 30 3.85 8.41 -10.73
C HIS A 30 3.76 7.05 -11.44
N PRO A 31 4.24 6.91 -12.70
CA PRO A 31 4.14 5.66 -13.48
C PRO A 31 4.78 4.43 -12.80
N GLN A 32 5.74 4.64 -11.91
CA GLN A 32 6.34 3.57 -11.09
C GLN A 32 5.75 3.53 -9.67
N GLY A 33 4.49 3.95 -9.51
CA GLY A 33 3.74 3.84 -8.27
C GLY A 33 3.60 2.39 -7.78
N GLY A 34 2.88 2.20 -6.71
CA GLY A 34 2.63 0.89 -6.11
C GLY A 34 1.86 1.04 -4.81
N GLY A 35 1.85 0.02 -3.95
CA GLY A 35 1.05 0.01 -2.72
C GLY A 35 1.21 1.25 -1.82
N THR A 36 2.40 1.89 -1.81
CA THR A 36 2.61 3.17 -1.12
C THR A 36 1.75 4.28 -1.73
N GLY A 37 1.69 4.37 -3.06
CA GLY A 37 0.85 5.35 -3.76
C GLY A 37 -0.64 5.10 -3.49
N THR A 38 -1.10 3.86 -3.59
CA THR A 38 -2.48 3.46 -3.26
C THR A 38 -2.84 3.85 -1.82
N ASN A 39 -1.96 3.57 -0.86
CA ASN A 39 -2.16 3.93 0.53
C ASN A 39 -2.27 5.44 0.73
N LEU A 40 -1.37 6.23 0.15
CA LEU A 40 -1.40 7.68 0.26
C LEU A 40 -2.66 8.28 -0.40
N PHE A 41 -3.00 7.81 -1.60
CA PHE A 41 -4.20 8.28 -2.30
C PHE A 41 -5.47 8.04 -1.47
N ALA A 42 -5.65 6.82 -0.96
CA ALA A 42 -6.82 6.45 -0.18
C ALA A 42 -6.96 7.30 1.10
N GLN A 43 -5.86 7.60 1.78
CA GLN A 43 -5.87 8.44 2.98
C GLN A 43 -6.11 9.92 2.64
N VAL A 44 -5.41 10.45 1.63
CA VAL A 44 -5.54 11.85 1.19
C VAL A 44 -6.97 12.14 0.74
N ALA A 45 -7.60 11.26 -0.05
CA ALA A 45 -8.98 11.42 -0.48
C ALA A 45 -9.94 11.59 0.72
N ARG A 46 -9.73 10.82 1.78
CA ARG A 46 -10.53 10.89 3.01
C ARG A 46 -10.26 12.16 3.81
N TRP A 47 -9.01 12.54 3.98
CA TRP A 47 -8.66 13.78 4.68
C TRP A 47 -9.19 15.02 3.98
N LEU A 48 -9.18 15.07 2.65
CA LEU A 48 -9.82 16.12 1.88
C LEU A 48 -11.33 16.14 2.07
N HIS A 49 -11.98 14.96 2.08
CA HIS A 49 -13.41 14.82 2.35
C HIS A 49 -13.76 15.28 3.77
N TRP A 50 -12.92 15.05 4.75
CA TRP A 50 -13.09 15.54 6.13
C TRP A 50 -12.72 17.02 6.30
N GLY A 51 -12.43 17.72 5.22
CA GLY A 51 -12.20 19.17 5.18
C GLY A 51 -10.77 19.61 5.44
N HIS A 52 -9.80 18.70 5.50
CA HIS A 52 -8.38 19.05 5.63
C HIS A 52 -7.81 19.58 4.32
N ARG A 53 -6.71 20.33 4.43
CA ARG A 53 -5.85 20.71 3.31
C ARG A 53 -4.66 19.76 3.25
N VAL A 54 -4.26 19.34 2.05
CA VAL A 54 -3.10 18.46 1.86
C VAL A 54 -2.16 19.05 0.84
N SER A 55 -0.88 19.12 1.20
CA SER A 55 0.22 19.39 0.27
C SER A 55 1.14 18.18 0.19
N VAL A 56 1.57 17.80 -1.00
CA VAL A 56 2.49 16.70 -1.23
C VAL A 56 3.72 17.20 -1.95
N ILE A 57 4.90 16.89 -1.45
CA ILE A 57 6.16 17.06 -2.18
C ILE A 57 6.62 15.67 -2.62
N ALA A 58 6.78 15.48 -3.94
CA ALA A 58 7.20 14.22 -4.54
C ALA A 58 8.16 14.47 -5.72
N CYS A 59 8.80 13.41 -6.23
CA CYS A 59 9.64 13.55 -7.41
C CYS A 59 8.80 13.82 -8.67
N SER A 60 9.41 14.50 -9.63
CA SER A 60 8.85 14.73 -10.95
C SER A 60 9.03 13.51 -11.85
N TYR A 61 8.21 13.40 -12.88
CA TYR A 61 8.30 12.40 -13.94
C TYR A 61 7.91 13.04 -15.29
N PRO A 62 8.27 12.44 -16.43
CA PRO A 62 7.93 12.98 -17.75
C PRO A 62 6.43 13.22 -17.93
N GLY A 63 6.06 14.41 -18.37
CA GLY A 63 4.67 14.83 -18.55
C GLY A 63 3.97 15.34 -17.28
N ALA A 64 4.57 15.24 -16.10
CA ALA A 64 3.98 15.75 -14.87
C ALA A 64 4.12 17.27 -14.74
N ALA A 65 3.03 17.96 -14.39
CA ALA A 65 3.07 19.38 -14.05
C ALA A 65 3.87 19.60 -12.76
N PRO A 66 4.78 20.62 -12.70
CA PRO A 66 5.58 20.89 -11.50
C PRO A 66 4.74 21.22 -10.27
N VAL A 67 3.59 21.86 -10.47
CA VAL A 67 2.60 22.13 -9.43
C VAL A 67 1.23 21.81 -9.99
N GLN A 68 0.47 21.00 -9.26
CA GLN A 68 -0.91 20.66 -9.62
C GLN A 68 -1.79 20.95 -8.41
N ARG A 69 -2.91 21.67 -8.62
CA ARG A 69 -3.89 22.00 -7.58
C ARG A 69 -5.23 21.39 -7.93
N ILE A 70 -5.84 20.70 -6.96
CA ILE A 70 -7.13 20.05 -7.10
C ILE A 70 -7.90 20.32 -5.80
N GLY A 71 -8.74 21.37 -5.78
CA GLY A 71 -9.39 21.81 -4.54
C GLY A 71 -8.36 22.13 -3.45
N GLU A 72 -8.47 21.48 -2.31
CA GLU A 72 -7.57 21.64 -1.17
C GLU A 72 -6.31 20.78 -1.23
N LEU A 73 -6.10 20.03 -2.31
CA LEU A 73 -4.88 19.28 -2.59
C LEU A 73 -3.92 20.10 -3.45
N THR A 74 -2.65 20.14 -3.06
CA THR A 74 -1.57 20.67 -3.91
C THR A 74 -0.42 19.67 -4.00
N LEU A 75 -0.09 19.25 -5.23
CA LEU A 75 1.07 18.41 -5.51
C LEU A 75 2.21 19.28 -6.01
N TYR A 76 3.36 19.22 -5.34
CA TYR A 76 4.61 19.85 -5.75
C TYR A 76 5.56 18.76 -6.24
N ARG A 77 5.84 18.73 -7.54
CA ARG A 77 6.75 17.74 -8.14
C ARG A 77 8.11 18.37 -8.37
N VAL A 78 9.14 17.84 -7.70
CA VAL A 78 10.48 18.44 -7.65
C VAL A 78 11.56 17.40 -7.88
N GLY A 79 12.54 17.75 -8.70
CA GLY A 79 13.67 16.87 -8.98
C GLY A 79 13.31 15.51 -9.54
N GLY A 80 14.26 14.61 -9.50
CA GLY A 80 14.09 13.20 -9.81
C GLY A 80 14.12 12.35 -8.54
N ARG A 81 14.13 11.04 -8.71
CA ARG A 81 14.01 10.02 -7.68
C ARG A 81 15.02 10.13 -6.52
N SER A 82 16.26 10.58 -6.78
CA SER A 82 17.30 10.80 -5.76
C SER A 82 17.43 12.26 -5.36
N THR A 83 17.02 13.21 -6.19
CA THR A 83 17.18 14.65 -5.93
C THR A 83 15.95 15.29 -5.29
N VAL A 84 14.83 14.58 -5.18
CA VAL A 84 13.62 15.04 -4.48
C VAL A 84 13.92 15.37 -3.01
N PHE A 85 14.76 14.60 -2.33
CA PHE A 85 15.08 14.79 -0.92
C PHE A 85 15.73 16.15 -0.63
N PRO A 86 16.89 16.53 -1.22
CA PRO A 86 17.47 17.85 -1.01
C PRO A 86 16.59 18.97 -1.56
N GLN A 87 15.85 18.75 -2.65
CA GLN A 87 14.98 19.78 -3.20
C GLN A 87 13.74 20.03 -2.34
N ALA A 88 13.20 19.03 -1.67
CA ALA A 88 12.13 19.22 -0.69
C ALA A 88 12.58 20.11 0.47
N ILE A 89 13.76 19.84 1.02
CA ILE A 89 14.38 20.66 2.09
C ILE A 89 14.54 22.10 1.61
N MET A 90 15.12 22.28 0.42
CA MET A 90 15.40 23.61 -0.14
C MET A 90 14.10 24.40 -0.39
N ARG A 91 13.04 23.76 -0.89
CA ARG A 91 11.74 24.41 -1.09
C ARG A 91 11.11 24.85 0.22
N GLN A 92 11.17 24.02 1.25
CA GLN A 92 10.66 24.35 2.56
C GLN A 92 11.42 25.56 3.16
N TRP A 93 12.74 25.56 3.07
CA TRP A 93 13.56 26.68 3.58
C TRP A 93 13.34 27.99 2.83
N ARG A 94 12.98 27.92 1.55
CA ARG A 94 12.64 29.11 0.74
C ARG A 94 11.20 29.58 0.90
N GLY A 95 10.41 28.97 1.78
CA GLY A 95 8.99 29.31 1.95
C GLY A 95 8.14 29.05 0.69
N LEU A 96 8.61 28.16 -0.20
CA LEU A 96 7.88 27.84 -1.45
C LEU A 96 6.78 26.80 -1.23
N VAL A 97 6.67 26.24 -0.04
CA VAL A 97 5.57 25.39 0.43
C VAL A 97 4.92 26.09 1.60
N PRO A 98 3.60 26.23 1.61
CA PRO A 98 2.88 26.85 2.73
C PRO A 98 3.18 26.13 4.05
N ASP A 99 3.18 26.87 5.15
CA ASP A 99 3.30 26.30 6.49
C ASP A 99 2.22 25.25 6.71
N ALA A 100 2.61 24.12 7.28
CA ALA A 100 1.72 23.02 7.61
C ALA A 100 1.60 22.85 9.14
N ASP A 101 0.44 22.37 9.58
CA ASP A 101 0.19 22.05 10.99
C ASP A 101 0.93 20.79 11.42
N VAL A 102 1.12 19.85 10.47
CA VAL A 102 1.77 18.55 10.72
C VAL A 102 2.37 17.98 9.44
N VAL A 103 3.43 17.21 9.58
CA VAL A 103 4.14 16.55 8.47
C VAL A 103 4.02 15.03 8.57
N LEU A 104 3.66 14.40 7.45
CA LEU A 104 3.81 12.96 7.24
C LEU A 104 5.01 12.72 6.32
N GLU A 105 6.10 12.21 6.88
CA GLU A 105 7.27 11.78 6.12
C GLU A 105 7.14 10.32 5.74
N VAL A 106 7.12 10.01 4.44
CA VAL A 106 7.08 8.64 3.93
C VAL A 106 8.49 8.18 3.59
N VAL A 107 8.99 7.21 4.33
CA VAL A 107 10.32 6.62 4.11
C VAL A 107 10.17 5.36 3.27
N ASN A 108 10.78 5.40 2.09
CA ASN A 108 10.79 4.32 1.11
C ASN A 108 12.24 4.03 0.69
N GLY A 109 13.04 3.60 1.67
CA GLY A 109 14.48 3.30 1.53
C GLY A 109 15.42 4.50 1.72
N ILE A 110 14.95 5.73 1.52
CA ILE A 110 15.71 6.96 1.76
C ILE A 110 14.86 7.88 2.64
N THR A 111 15.48 8.49 3.65
CA THR A 111 14.81 9.44 4.55
C THR A 111 14.94 10.88 4.03
N PHE A 112 13.96 11.73 4.35
CA PHE A 112 14.05 13.17 4.11
C PHE A 112 14.87 13.93 5.19
N LEU A 113 15.43 13.19 6.16
CA LEU A 113 16.21 13.75 7.28
C LEU A 113 15.44 14.83 8.06
N THR A 114 14.12 14.71 8.16
CA THR A 114 13.26 15.71 8.80
C THR A 114 13.64 16.05 10.24
N PRO A 115 14.21 15.15 11.07
CA PRO A 115 14.66 15.53 12.40
C PRO A 115 15.72 16.65 12.43
N LEU A 116 16.45 16.86 11.34
CA LEU A 116 17.53 17.88 11.29
C LEU A 116 17.02 19.28 10.92
N TRP A 117 15.91 19.39 10.19
CA TRP A 117 15.51 20.67 9.61
C TRP A 117 14.03 21.03 9.80
N CYS A 118 13.15 20.03 10.01
CA CYS A 118 11.72 20.26 10.13
C CYS A 118 11.36 20.55 11.60
N ARG A 119 10.80 21.72 11.87
CA ARG A 119 10.32 22.13 13.20
C ARG A 119 8.85 21.77 13.43
N THR A 120 8.09 21.58 12.34
CA THR A 120 6.70 21.17 12.39
C THR A 120 6.57 19.77 13.01
N PRO A 121 5.56 19.53 13.86
CA PRO A 121 5.24 18.20 14.39
C PRO A 121 5.11 17.19 13.25
N ARG A 122 5.65 15.98 13.45
CA ARG A 122 5.74 15.02 12.35
C ARG A 122 5.61 13.58 12.78
N VAL A 123 5.16 12.76 11.84
CA VAL A 123 5.09 11.29 11.91
C VAL A 123 5.85 10.72 10.72
N THR A 124 6.59 9.64 10.93
CA THR A 124 7.34 8.92 9.90
C THR A 124 6.60 7.63 9.53
N LEU A 125 6.10 7.54 8.30
CA LEU A 125 5.45 6.36 7.75
C LEU A 125 6.49 5.49 7.04
N VAL A 126 6.61 4.22 7.47
CA VAL A 126 7.50 3.22 6.86
C VAL A 126 6.67 1.99 6.51
N HIS A 127 6.58 1.64 5.22
CA HIS A 127 5.87 0.44 4.80
C HIS A 127 6.68 -0.83 5.05
N HIS A 128 7.96 -0.79 4.75
CA HIS A 128 8.96 -1.84 5.02
C HIS A 128 10.36 -1.25 4.93
N ILE A 129 11.32 -1.91 5.58
CA ILE A 129 12.72 -1.56 5.51
C ILE A 129 13.32 -2.13 4.22
N HIS A 130 14.11 -1.32 3.51
CA HIS A 130 14.67 -1.67 2.18
C HIS A 130 16.07 -2.25 2.25
N HIS A 131 16.67 -2.39 3.42
CA HIS A 131 18.05 -2.85 3.60
C HIS A 131 18.38 -4.09 2.76
N ASP A 132 17.60 -5.15 2.90
CA ASP A 132 17.81 -6.40 2.19
C ASP A 132 17.62 -6.28 0.67
N HIS A 133 16.73 -5.37 0.24
CA HIS A 133 16.51 -5.08 -1.17
C HIS A 133 17.74 -4.44 -1.80
N TYR A 134 18.31 -3.42 -1.15
CA TYR A 134 19.56 -2.80 -1.60
C TYR A 134 20.71 -3.80 -1.70
N VAL A 135 20.86 -4.66 -0.69
CA VAL A 135 21.94 -5.68 -0.67
C VAL A 135 21.77 -6.69 -1.80
N ARG A 136 20.55 -7.15 -2.07
CA ARG A 136 20.26 -8.14 -3.12
C ARG A 136 20.44 -7.58 -4.53
N GLU A 137 20.06 -6.32 -4.77
CA GLU A 137 20.15 -5.72 -6.10
C GLU A 137 21.52 -5.16 -6.43
N LEU A 138 22.24 -4.59 -5.46
CA LEU A 138 23.46 -3.83 -5.67
C LEU A 138 24.70 -4.42 -4.95
N GLY A 139 24.55 -5.59 -4.31
CA GLY A 139 25.66 -6.26 -3.61
C GLY A 139 26.31 -5.40 -2.52
N THR A 140 27.63 -5.30 -2.52
CA THR A 140 28.42 -4.52 -1.54
C THR A 140 28.11 -3.02 -1.57
N THR A 141 27.93 -2.44 -2.74
CA THR A 141 27.51 -1.04 -2.92
C THR A 141 26.11 -0.81 -2.34
N GLY A 142 25.20 -1.77 -2.52
CA GLY A 142 23.88 -1.75 -1.92
C GLY A 142 23.91 -1.78 -0.40
N ARG A 143 24.81 -2.53 0.20
CA ARG A 143 25.01 -2.56 1.66
C ARG A 143 25.44 -1.19 2.20
N VAL A 144 26.39 -0.53 1.52
CA VAL A 144 26.82 0.82 1.91
C VAL A 144 25.70 1.83 1.74
N ALA A 145 24.95 1.77 0.63
CA ALA A 145 23.81 2.64 0.38
C ALA A 145 22.70 2.43 1.44
N ALA A 146 22.32 1.20 1.73
CA ALA A 146 21.34 0.88 2.77
C ALA A 146 21.77 1.40 4.15
N LEU A 147 23.04 1.22 4.49
CA LEU A 147 23.60 1.72 5.76
C LEU A 147 23.52 3.26 5.83
N ALA A 148 23.95 3.95 4.77
CA ALA A 148 24.06 5.41 4.77
C ALA A 148 22.71 6.13 4.61
N LEU A 149 21.78 5.58 3.82
CA LEU A 149 20.55 6.27 3.43
C LEU A 149 19.33 5.89 4.30
N GLU A 150 19.34 4.70 4.88
CA GLU A 150 18.24 4.18 5.69
C GLU A 150 18.67 3.84 7.12
N THR A 151 19.61 2.91 7.31
CA THR A 151 19.94 2.36 8.64
C THR A 151 20.53 3.40 9.60
N LEU A 152 21.58 4.12 9.21
CA LEU A 152 22.22 5.13 10.07
C LEU A 152 21.31 6.33 10.35
N PRO A 153 20.60 6.92 9.36
CA PRO A 153 19.63 7.97 9.65
C PRO A 153 18.56 7.51 10.64
N LEU A 154 17.92 6.37 10.43
CA LEU A 154 16.90 5.83 11.35
C LEU A 154 17.48 5.66 12.76
N LYS A 155 18.63 5.01 12.88
CA LYS A 155 19.25 4.67 14.16
C LYS A 155 19.74 5.91 14.93
N LEU A 156 20.23 6.96 14.26
CA LEU A 156 20.87 8.11 14.90
C LEU A 156 19.93 9.31 15.03
N LEU A 157 19.17 9.62 14.00
CA LEU A 157 18.39 10.85 13.90
C LEU A 157 16.93 10.67 14.30
N TYR A 158 16.32 9.51 13.96
CA TYR A 158 14.89 9.28 14.14
C TYR A 158 14.50 8.63 15.46
N ARG A 159 15.44 8.38 16.38
CA ARG A 159 15.17 7.71 17.67
C ARG A 159 14.05 8.33 18.51
N ARG A 160 13.79 9.62 18.34
CA ARG A 160 12.74 10.35 19.06
C ARG A 160 11.48 10.58 18.21
N SER A 161 11.48 10.19 16.94
CA SER A 161 10.33 10.32 16.05
C SER A 161 9.24 9.32 16.41
N ARG A 162 7.99 9.64 16.06
CA ARG A 162 6.89 8.69 16.05
C ARG A 162 6.84 8.02 14.68
N PHE A 163 6.64 6.72 14.71
CA PHE A 163 6.55 5.90 13.52
C PHE A 163 5.15 5.36 13.33
N LEU A 164 4.74 5.30 12.09
CA LEU A 164 3.59 4.57 11.61
C LEU A 164 4.05 3.48 10.64
N THR A 165 3.49 2.31 10.74
CA THR A 165 3.76 1.22 9.81
C THR A 165 2.52 0.39 9.53
N ILE A 166 2.61 -0.56 8.60
CA ILE A 166 1.44 -1.23 8.03
C ILE A 166 1.29 -2.70 8.50
N SER A 167 2.22 -3.19 9.32
CA SER A 167 2.17 -4.57 9.86
C SER A 167 3.06 -4.71 11.09
N ARG A 168 2.82 -5.77 11.86
CA ARG A 168 3.70 -6.16 12.98
C ARG A 168 5.08 -6.59 12.48
N ALA A 169 5.15 -7.21 11.31
CA ALA A 169 6.42 -7.58 10.69
C ALA A 169 7.25 -6.32 10.42
N SER A 170 6.69 -5.32 9.75
CA SER A 170 7.38 -4.04 9.50
C SER A 170 7.70 -3.30 10.82
N ALA A 171 6.84 -3.40 11.85
CA ALA A 171 7.13 -2.81 13.16
C ALA A 171 8.36 -3.46 13.83
N ARG A 172 8.49 -4.79 13.73
CA ARG A 172 9.69 -5.51 14.22
C ARG A 172 10.95 -5.09 13.48
N ASP A 173 10.86 -4.94 12.17
CA ASP A 173 12.00 -4.50 11.34
C ASP A 173 12.44 -3.08 11.72
N ILE A 174 11.50 -2.15 11.94
CA ILE A 174 11.79 -0.78 12.40
C ILE A 174 12.45 -0.83 13.80
N ALA A 175 11.92 -1.63 14.72
CA ALA A 175 12.48 -1.78 16.06
C ALA A 175 13.91 -2.36 16.03
N ALA A 176 14.20 -3.30 15.14
CA ALA A 176 15.55 -3.84 14.93
C ALA A 176 16.55 -2.78 14.46
N HIS A 177 16.08 -1.68 13.87
CA HIS A 177 16.89 -0.50 13.52
C HIS A 177 17.08 0.49 14.70
N GLY A 178 16.72 0.08 15.93
CA GLY A 178 16.98 0.84 17.16
C GLY A 178 15.90 1.87 17.51
N ILE A 179 14.72 1.75 16.91
CA ILE A 179 13.55 2.55 17.29
C ILE A 179 12.81 1.86 18.44
N ASP A 180 12.51 2.62 19.48
CA ASP A 180 11.71 2.13 20.60
C ASP A 180 10.33 1.64 20.13
N PRO A 181 9.94 0.38 20.39
CA PRO A 181 8.63 -0.16 20.04
C PRO A 181 7.45 0.69 20.51
N ALA A 182 7.55 1.38 21.66
CA ALA A 182 6.53 2.28 22.17
C ALA A 182 6.29 3.53 21.28
N ARG A 183 7.15 3.76 20.31
CA ARG A 183 7.05 4.85 19.32
C ARG A 183 6.55 4.39 17.96
N ILE A 184 6.24 3.11 17.82
CA ILE A 184 5.80 2.51 16.55
C ILE A 184 4.32 2.15 16.67
N GLU A 185 3.51 2.82 15.86
CA GLU A 185 2.09 2.53 15.71
C GLU A 185 1.84 1.69 14.44
N ILE A 186 0.85 0.83 14.48
CA ILE A 186 0.46 0.01 13.33
C ILE A 186 -0.88 0.51 12.82
N SER A 187 -0.94 0.76 11.51
CA SER A 187 -2.16 1.04 10.77
C SER A 187 -2.20 0.13 9.54
N TYR A 188 -2.97 -0.93 9.64
CA TYR A 188 -3.15 -1.85 8.52
C TYR A 188 -3.76 -1.15 7.32
N LEU A 189 -3.41 -1.63 6.12
CA LEU A 189 -3.96 -1.08 4.88
C LEU A 189 -5.39 -1.56 4.66
N GLY A 190 -6.24 -0.65 4.23
CA GLY A 190 -7.65 -0.93 3.98
C GLY A 190 -7.94 -1.54 2.62
N VAL A 191 -9.21 -1.86 2.41
CA VAL A 191 -9.81 -2.23 1.13
C VAL A 191 -10.98 -1.29 0.86
N GLU A 192 -11.25 -0.99 -0.42
CA GLU A 192 -12.42 -0.22 -0.84
C GLU A 192 -13.63 -1.14 -0.96
N HIS A 193 -14.35 -1.34 0.14
CA HIS A 193 -15.49 -2.28 0.20
C HIS A 193 -16.66 -1.90 -0.70
N ALA A 194 -16.78 -0.63 -1.08
CA ALA A 194 -17.79 -0.19 -2.04
C ALA A 194 -17.52 -0.71 -3.46
N ALA A 195 -16.24 -0.98 -3.77
CA ALA A 195 -15.82 -1.50 -5.07
C ALA A 195 -15.60 -3.02 -5.04
N PHE A 196 -14.92 -3.54 -4.00
CA PHE A 196 -14.56 -4.95 -3.89
C PHE A 196 -15.62 -5.72 -3.11
N GLY A 197 -16.27 -6.67 -3.76
CA GLY A 197 -17.26 -7.56 -3.17
C GLY A 197 -17.37 -8.88 -3.93
N PRO A 198 -17.87 -9.95 -3.27
CA PRO A 198 -18.00 -11.27 -3.89
C PRO A 198 -19.00 -11.24 -5.04
N ASP A 199 -18.70 -12.02 -6.07
CA ASP A 199 -19.63 -12.36 -7.15
C ASP A 199 -19.39 -13.84 -7.55
N PRO A 200 -20.13 -14.78 -6.96
CA PRO A 200 -19.97 -16.20 -7.25
C PRO A 200 -20.22 -16.56 -8.72
N ALA A 201 -21.06 -15.79 -9.43
CA ALA A 201 -21.38 -16.04 -10.84
C ALA A 201 -20.21 -15.68 -11.77
N ALA A 202 -19.32 -14.78 -11.34
CA ALA A 202 -18.13 -14.40 -12.09
C ALA A 202 -16.96 -15.41 -11.97
N ARG A 203 -17.09 -16.43 -11.09
CA ARG A 203 -16.04 -17.44 -10.90
C ARG A 203 -15.78 -18.19 -12.20
N ALA A 204 -14.49 -18.38 -12.54
CA ALA A 204 -14.11 -19.14 -13.71
C ALA A 204 -14.66 -20.58 -13.65
N PRO A 205 -15.15 -21.16 -14.77
CA PRO A 205 -15.60 -22.56 -14.79
C PRO A 205 -14.45 -23.54 -14.57
N GLU A 206 -13.22 -23.15 -14.89
CA GLU A 206 -12.02 -23.97 -14.76
C GLU A 206 -11.08 -23.44 -13.68
N PRO A 207 -10.23 -24.30 -13.06
CA PRO A 207 -9.26 -23.89 -12.06
C PRO A 207 -8.36 -22.76 -12.57
N THR A 208 -8.46 -21.59 -11.94
CA THR A 208 -7.74 -20.39 -12.37
C THR A 208 -7.03 -19.77 -11.18
N LEU A 209 -5.70 -19.66 -11.27
CA LEU A 209 -4.89 -18.85 -10.35
C LEU A 209 -4.87 -17.40 -10.84
N LEU A 210 -4.73 -16.47 -9.90
CA LEU A 210 -4.47 -15.07 -10.19
C LEU A 210 -3.17 -14.64 -9.51
N TYR A 211 -2.22 -14.13 -10.27
CA TYR A 211 -1.18 -13.25 -9.77
C TYR A 211 -1.50 -11.82 -10.15
N LEU A 212 -1.52 -10.91 -9.16
CA LEU A 212 -1.72 -9.49 -9.40
C LEU A 212 -0.68 -8.67 -8.67
N GLY A 213 0.15 -7.93 -9.42
CA GLY A 213 1.20 -7.09 -8.85
C GLY A 213 2.28 -6.71 -9.85
N ARG A 214 3.18 -5.83 -9.44
CA ARG A 214 4.31 -5.42 -10.27
C ARG A 214 5.19 -6.61 -10.66
N LEU A 215 5.60 -6.68 -11.91
CA LEU A 215 6.51 -7.72 -12.39
C LEU A 215 7.97 -7.32 -12.07
N LYS A 216 8.37 -7.57 -10.83
CA LYS A 216 9.70 -7.29 -10.29
C LYS A 216 10.35 -8.58 -9.79
N ARG A 217 11.68 -8.68 -9.89
CA ARG A 217 12.44 -9.85 -9.48
C ARG A 217 12.14 -10.30 -8.04
N TYR A 218 12.02 -9.35 -7.10
CA TYR A 218 11.73 -9.68 -5.69
C TYR A 218 10.33 -10.28 -5.48
N LYS A 219 9.42 -10.18 -6.44
CA LYS A 219 8.09 -10.80 -6.41
C LYS A 219 8.14 -12.30 -6.68
N ARG A 220 9.27 -12.81 -7.19
CA ARG A 220 9.53 -14.24 -7.39
C ARG A 220 8.42 -14.98 -8.15
N ILE A 221 7.98 -14.39 -9.25
CA ILE A 221 6.85 -14.92 -10.04
C ILE A 221 7.20 -16.29 -10.63
N GLU A 222 8.46 -16.59 -10.76
CA GLU A 222 8.97 -17.91 -11.15
C GLU A 222 8.43 -19.03 -10.25
N VAL A 223 8.25 -18.74 -8.95
CA VAL A 223 7.63 -19.68 -8.00
C VAL A 223 6.15 -19.90 -8.32
N VAL A 224 5.44 -18.86 -8.83
CA VAL A 224 4.06 -19.04 -9.32
C VAL A 224 4.03 -20.00 -10.52
N LEU A 225 5.04 -19.92 -11.42
CA LEU A 225 5.18 -20.83 -12.53
C LEU A 225 5.52 -22.27 -12.08
N ASP A 226 6.30 -22.43 -11.00
CA ASP A 226 6.56 -23.73 -10.39
C ASP A 226 5.26 -24.35 -9.85
N VAL A 227 4.43 -23.56 -9.19
CA VAL A 227 3.11 -23.99 -8.70
C VAL A 227 2.21 -24.39 -9.88
N LEU A 228 2.18 -23.58 -10.95
CA LEU A 228 1.40 -23.86 -12.14
C LEU A 228 1.86 -25.16 -12.83
N ALA A 229 3.16 -25.37 -12.97
CA ALA A 229 3.72 -26.58 -13.61
C ALA A 229 3.35 -27.85 -12.84
N ARG A 230 3.31 -27.81 -11.52
CA ARG A 230 2.96 -28.96 -10.66
C ARG A 230 1.44 -29.23 -10.56
N ASN A 231 0.62 -28.32 -11.07
CA ASN A 231 -0.85 -28.45 -11.07
C ASN A 231 -1.39 -28.48 -12.52
N PRO A 232 -1.39 -29.66 -13.19
CA PRO A 232 -1.90 -29.77 -14.55
C PRO A 232 -3.40 -29.44 -14.61
N GLY A 233 -3.86 -28.88 -15.75
CA GLY A 233 -5.26 -28.46 -15.93
C GLY A 233 -5.60 -27.10 -15.30
N VAL A 234 -4.67 -26.45 -14.62
CA VAL A 234 -4.85 -25.11 -14.02
C VAL A 234 -4.37 -24.04 -14.99
N THR A 235 -5.08 -22.91 -15.05
CA THR A 235 -4.65 -21.71 -15.80
C THR A 235 -4.21 -20.61 -14.84
N LEU A 236 -3.43 -19.66 -15.34
CA LEU A 236 -2.95 -18.48 -14.58
C LEU A 236 -3.36 -17.19 -15.31
N ASP A 237 -4.07 -16.33 -14.62
CA ASP A 237 -4.21 -14.93 -14.99
C ASP A 237 -3.05 -14.16 -14.34
N LEU A 238 -2.15 -13.57 -15.17
CA LEU A 238 -0.99 -12.81 -14.75
C LEU A 238 -1.23 -11.34 -15.05
N ALA A 239 -1.56 -10.54 -14.04
CA ALA A 239 -1.87 -9.12 -14.17
C ALA A 239 -0.79 -8.25 -13.51
N GLY A 240 -0.31 -7.26 -14.25
CA GLY A 240 0.71 -6.31 -13.85
C GLY A 240 1.77 -6.10 -14.91
N ASP A 241 2.66 -5.15 -14.65
CA ASP A 241 3.78 -4.84 -15.52
C ASP A 241 5.05 -4.54 -14.69
N GLY A 242 6.21 -4.54 -15.34
CA GLY A 242 7.48 -4.26 -14.71
C GLY A 242 8.68 -4.70 -15.53
N ASP A 243 9.87 -4.32 -15.07
CA ASP A 243 11.15 -4.61 -15.74
C ASP A 243 11.51 -6.10 -15.83
N HIS A 244 10.84 -6.94 -15.06
CA HIS A 244 11.04 -8.40 -15.10
C HIS A 244 10.14 -9.12 -16.13
N ARG A 245 9.26 -8.40 -16.82
CA ARG A 245 8.29 -8.98 -17.75
C ARG A 245 8.92 -9.80 -18.86
N ALA A 246 9.91 -9.22 -19.56
CA ALA A 246 10.55 -9.92 -20.68
C ALA A 246 11.22 -11.25 -20.27
N ALA A 247 11.89 -11.26 -19.11
CA ALA A 247 12.50 -12.48 -18.56
C ALA A 247 11.44 -13.53 -18.22
N LEU A 248 10.32 -13.09 -17.63
CA LEU A 248 9.21 -13.97 -17.27
C LEU A 248 8.52 -14.58 -18.50
N GLU A 249 8.32 -13.80 -19.56
CA GLU A 249 7.75 -14.28 -20.82
C GLU A 249 8.65 -15.32 -21.50
N ALA A 250 9.98 -15.09 -21.48
CA ALA A 250 10.95 -16.09 -21.99
C ALA A 250 10.92 -17.39 -21.15
N GLU A 251 10.73 -17.29 -19.85
CA GLU A 251 10.62 -18.45 -18.96
C GLU A 251 9.30 -19.23 -19.18
N LEU A 252 8.20 -18.55 -19.47
CA LEU A 252 6.94 -19.21 -19.87
C LEU A 252 7.13 -20.08 -21.12
N ASP A 253 7.84 -19.55 -22.14
CA ASP A 253 8.11 -20.28 -23.38
C ASP A 253 9.05 -21.47 -23.12
N ALA A 254 10.14 -21.25 -22.37
CA ALA A 254 11.10 -22.30 -22.04
C ALA A 254 10.50 -23.46 -21.24
N ARG A 255 9.48 -23.18 -20.41
CA ARG A 255 8.77 -24.19 -19.61
C ARG A 255 7.57 -24.80 -20.32
N GLY A 256 7.20 -24.35 -21.53
CA GLY A 256 5.99 -24.79 -22.25
C GLY A 256 4.68 -24.45 -21.54
N LEU A 257 4.64 -23.32 -20.82
CA LEU A 257 3.46 -22.91 -20.03
C LEU A 257 2.64 -21.81 -20.71
N ARG A 258 3.05 -21.33 -21.89
CA ARG A 258 2.43 -20.19 -22.59
C ARG A 258 0.91 -20.35 -22.76
N ASP A 259 0.45 -21.53 -23.17
CA ASP A 259 -0.97 -21.79 -23.43
C ASP A 259 -1.83 -21.80 -22.15
N ARG A 260 -1.18 -21.88 -20.99
CA ARG A 260 -1.85 -21.92 -19.69
C ARG A 260 -1.80 -20.56 -18.96
N VAL A 261 -1.14 -19.54 -19.51
CA VAL A 261 -0.94 -18.24 -18.87
C VAL A 261 -1.52 -17.12 -19.73
N ARG A 262 -2.45 -16.38 -19.19
CA ARG A 262 -2.99 -15.15 -19.78
C ARG A 262 -2.28 -13.95 -19.17
N VAL A 263 -1.43 -13.29 -19.95
CA VAL A 263 -0.69 -12.10 -19.53
C VAL A 263 -1.52 -10.85 -19.85
N HIS A 264 -2.03 -10.17 -18.83
CA HIS A 264 -2.93 -9.02 -18.98
C HIS A 264 -2.18 -7.68 -19.06
N GLY A 265 -0.91 -7.63 -18.66
CA GLY A 265 -0.21 -6.36 -18.49
C GLY A 265 -0.82 -5.51 -17.37
N HIS A 266 -0.69 -4.19 -17.49
CA HIS A 266 -1.35 -3.26 -16.57
C HIS A 266 -2.87 -3.33 -16.77
N VAL A 267 -3.62 -3.35 -15.66
CA VAL A 267 -5.09 -3.48 -15.67
C VAL A 267 -5.76 -2.33 -14.94
N SER A 268 -6.95 -1.94 -15.39
CA SER A 268 -7.79 -0.97 -14.68
C SER A 268 -8.35 -1.55 -13.37
N GLU A 269 -8.86 -0.70 -12.49
CA GLU A 269 -9.49 -1.14 -11.23
C GLU A 269 -10.70 -2.06 -11.48
N GLU A 270 -11.50 -1.79 -12.53
CA GLU A 270 -12.62 -2.64 -12.92
C GLU A 270 -12.12 -4.03 -13.36
N ARG A 271 -11.08 -4.06 -14.20
CA ARG A 271 -10.49 -5.33 -14.65
C ARG A 271 -9.83 -6.09 -13.50
N LYS A 272 -9.21 -5.38 -12.56
CA LYS A 272 -8.66 -5.96 -11.33
C LYS A 272 -9.74 -6.65 -10.51
N LEU A 273 -10.88 -5.99 -10.32
CA LEU A 273 -12.04 -6.56 -9.63
C LEU A 273 -12.57 -7.83 -10.33
N GLU A 274 -12.73 -7.78 -11.65
CA GLU A 274 -13.15 -8.95 -12.44
C GLU A 274 -12.20 -10.13 -12.26
N LEU A 275 -10.89 -9.89 -12.30
CA LEU A 275 -9.87 -10.93 -12.12
C LEU A 275 -9.92 -11.55 -10.72
N TYR A 276 -10.11 -10.76 -9.66
CA TYR A 276 -10.28 -11.29 -8.31
C TYR A 276 -11.54 -12.17 -8.19
N ARG A 277 -12.66 -11.75 -8.73
CA ARG A 277 -13.92 -12.52 -8.73
C ARG A 277 -13.83 -13.80 -9.54
N ARG A 278 -13.09 -13.75 -10.66
CA ARG A 278 -12.86 -14.88 -11.56
C ARG A 278 -11.97 -15.96 -10.96
N ALA A 279 -10.93 -15.56 -10.21
CA ALA A 279 -9.90 -16.46 -9.72
C ALA A 279 -10.42 -17.44 -8.66
N TRP A 280 -9.96 -18.70 -8.71
CA TRP A 280 -10.19 -19.68 -7.66
C TRP A 280 -9.26 -19.44 -6.47
N VAL A 281 -8.02 -19.05 -6.74
CA VAL A 281 -7.00 -18.72 -5.73
C VAL A 281 -6.16 -17.55 -6.23
N ASN A 282 -6.00 -16.54 -5.39
CA ASN A 282 -4.99 -15.51 -5.57
C ASN A 282 -3.64 -16.01 -5.03
N ILE A 283 -2.55 -15.82 -5.77
CA ILE A 283 -1.23 -16.33 -5.37
C ILE A 283 -0.19 -15.20 -5.33
N THR A 284 0.61 -15.14 -4.27
CA THR A 284 1.73 -14.20 -4.15
C THR A 284 2.95 -14.86 -3.51
N THR A 285 4.13 -14.59 -4.07
CA THR A 285 5.38 -15.32 -3.75
C THR A 285 6.53 -14.38 -3.42
N SER A 286 6.21 -13.12 -3.13
CA SER A 286 7.19 -12.06 -2.84
C SER A 286 8.22 -12.46 -1.79
N SER A 287 9.49 -12.07 -2.00
CA SER A 287 10.54 -12.22 -1.00
C SER A 287 10.58 -11.08 0.02
N ALA A 288 9.79 -10.03 -0.18
CA ALA A 288 9.59 -8.93 0.75
C ALA A 288 8.18 -8.34 0.53
N GLU A 289 7.37 -8.30 1.56
CA GLU A 289 6.02 -7.74 1.51
C GLU A 289 5.67 -7.13 2.87
N GLY A 290 5.30 -5.86 2.85
CA GLY A 290 4.92 -5.16 4.07
C GLY A 290 3.53 -5.55 4.58
N TRP A 291 2.58 -5.86 3.67
CA TRP A 291 1.23 -6.28 4.02
C TRP A 291 0.66 -7.31 3.03
N GLY A 292 0.50 -6.95 1.77
CA GLY A 292 -0.14 -7.75 0.74
C GLY A 292 -1.55 -7.23 0.41
N LEU A 293 -1.64 -6.05 -0.20
CA LEU A 293 -2.94 -5.50 -0.65
C LEU A 293 -3.71 -6.47 -1.52
N SER A 294 -3.03 -7.19 -2.42
CA SER A 294 -3.68 -8.19 -3.28
C SER A 294 -4.34 -9.33 -2.48
N VAL A 295 -3.86 -9.64 -1.29
CA VAL A 295 -4.45 -10.65 -0.39
C VAL A 295 -5.78 -10.14 0.18
N THR A 296 -5.78 -8.91 0.69
CA THR A 296 -6.99 -8.33 1.30
C THR A 296 -8.03 -7.96 0.25
N GLU A 297 -7.63 -7.48 -0.93
CA GLU A 297 -8.52 -7.23 -2.07
C GLU A 297 -9.15 -8.53 -2.60
N ALA A 298 -8.36 -9.59 -2.78
CA ALA A 298 -8.88 -10.92 -3.13
C ALA A 298 -9.84 -11.45 -2.07
N GLY A 299 -9.48 -11.32 -0.79
CA GLY A 299 -10.33 -11.68 0.34
C GLY A 299 -11.66 -10.94 0.30
N ALA A 300 -11.67 -9.63 0.03
CA ALA A 300 -12.91 -8.87 -0.12
C ALA A 300 -13.83 -9.42 -1.22
N CYS A 301 -13.26 -10.05 -2.25
CA CYS A 301 -13.99 -10.76 -3.31
C CYS A 301 -14.30 -12.24 -2.97
N ALA A 302 -14.11 -12.68 -1.73
CA ALA A 302 -14.23 -14.07 -1.28
C ALA A 302 -13.31 -15.04 -2.07
N THR A 303 -12.15 -14.55 -2.51
CA THR A 303 -11.12 -15.35 -3.17
C THR A 303 -9.99 -15.60 -2.18
N PRO A 304 -9.74 -16.86 -1.77
CA PRO A 304 -8.67 -17.19 -0.84
C PRO A 304 -7.31 -16.95 -1.47
N SER A 305 -6.31 -16.64 -0.63
CA SER A 305 -4.95 -16.41 -1.08
C SER A 305 -4.00 -17.52 -0.67
N ALA A 306 -3.02 -17.80 -1.53
CA ALA A 306 -1.90 -18.69 -1.27
C ALA A 306 -0.59 -17.89 -1.32
N ALA A 307 0.28 -18.05 -0.31
CA ALA A 307 1.52 -17.29 -0.25
C ALA A 307 2.65 -18.06 0.43
N LEU A 308 3.89 -17.60 0.19
CA LEU A 308 5.01 -17.97 1.05
C LEU A 308 4.90 -17.24 2.39
N ARG A 309 5.24 -17.93 3.49
CA ARG A 309 5.16 -17.40 4.87
C ARG A 309 6.26 -16.36 5.10
N LEU A 310 5.99 -15.12 4.73
CA LEU A 310 6.99 -14.05 4.81
C LEU A 310 6.35 -12.69 5.15
N GLY A 311 7.02 -11.93 6.01
CA GLY A 311 6.70 -10.53 6.30
C GLY A 311 5.23 -10.32 6.64
N GLY A 312 4.61 -9.30 6.04
CA GLY A 312 3.20 -8.97 6.23
C GLY A 312 2.22 -10.00 5.67
N LEU A 313 2.64 -10.89 4.74
CA LEU A 313 1.78 -11.96 4.22
C LEU A 313 1.40 -12.95 5.33
N ALA A 314 2.31 -13.21 6.27
CA ALA A 314 2.06 -14.07 7.42
C ALA A 314 1.07 -13.46 8.44
N GLU A 315 0.73 -12.18 8.29
CA GLU A 315 -0.31 -11.51 9.08
C GLU A 315 -1.61 -11.33 8.29
N ALA A 316 -1.50 -11.09 6.98
CA ALA A 316 -2.64 -10.88 6.11
C ALA A 316 -3.43 -12.18 5.89
N ILE A 317 -2.74 -13.33 5.89
CA ILE A 317 -3.33 -14.66 5.74
C ILE A 317 -3.30 -15.39 7.10
N ASP A 318 -4.45 -15.83 7.58
CA ASP A 318 -4.59 -16.78 8.68
C ASP A 318 -4.55 -18.18 8.07
N ASP A 319 -3.39 -18.88 8.23
CA ASP A 319 -3.08 -20.14 7.57
C ASP A 319 -4.10 -21.24 7.89
N GLY A 320 -4.62 -21.86 6.85
CA GLY A 320 -5.67 -22.88 6.94
C GLY A 320 -7.08 -22.33 7.22
N ARG A 321 -7.23 -21.01 7.41
CA ARG A 321 -8.53 -20.39 7.71
C ARG A 321 -8.94 -19.37 6.63
N THR A 322 -8.08 -18.42 6.26
CA THR A 322 -8.39 -17.39 5.24
C THR A 322 -7.61 -17.59 3.95
N GLY A 323 -6.78 -18.61 3.90
CA GLY A 323 -5.90 -18.95 2.80
C GLY A 323 -4.86 -19.96 3.26
N VAL A 324 -3.81 -20.14 2.49
CA VAL A 324 -2.72 -21.08 2.80
C VAL A 324 -1.36 -20.38 2.75
N LEU A 325 -0.53 -20.66 3.74
CA LEU A 325 0.86 -20.24 3.83
C LEU A 325 1.78 -21.46 3.72
N ALA A 326 2.88 -21.32 3.00
CA ALA A 326 3.89 -22.36 2.85
C ALA A 326 5.29 -21.82 3.17
N ASP A 327 6.18 -22.66 3.66
CA ASP A 327 7.53 -22.26 4.00
C ASP A 327 8.49 -22.39 2.79
N ASP A 328 8.12 -23.21 1.81
CA ASP A 328 8.85 -23.38 0.56
C ASP A 328 7.94 -23.50 -0.68
N PRO A 329 8.49 -23.39 -1.91
CA PRO A 329 7.71 -23.49 -3.14
C PRO A 329 7.05 -24.86 -3.38
N ALA A 330 7.62 -25.94 -2.89
CA ALA A 330 7.07 -27.28 -3.10
C ALA A 330 5.81 -27.48 -2.24
N GLU A 331 5.87 -27.09 -0.98
CA GLU A 331 4.74 -27.06 -0.06
C GLU A 331 3.63 -26.13 -0.58
N LEU A 332 4.01 -24.96 -1.14
CA LEU A 332 3.03 -24.04 -1.71
C LEU A 332 2.26 -24.69 -2.86
N ALA A 333 2.94 -25.39 -3.76
CA ALA A 333 2.31 -26.07 -4.88
C ALA A 333 1.35 -27.18 -4.41
N GLU A 334 1.72 -27.94 -3.38
CA GLU A 334 0.86 -28.99 -2.79
C GLU A 334 -0.38 -28.38 -2.13
N LYS A 335 -0.21 -27.35 -1.30
CA LYS A 335 -1.32 -26.66 -0.62
C LYS A 335 -2.29 -26.03 -1.63
N VAL A 336 -1.77 -25.38 -2.67
CA VAL A 336 -2.59 -24.84 -3.77
C VAL A 336 -3.35 -25.95 -4.46
N GLY A 337 -2.70 -27.08 -4.79
CA GLY A 337 -3.36 -28.25 -5.40
C GLY A 337 -4.53 -28.76 -4.56
N ARG A 338 -4.37 -28.84 -3.24
CA ARG A 338 -5.46 -29.23 -2.32
C ARG A 338 -6.64 -28.26 -2.37
N VAL A 339 -6.37 -26.94 -2.32
CA VAL A 339 -7.43 -25.92 -2.37
C VAL A 339 -8.17 -25.95 -3.72
N LEU A 340 -7.46 -26.21 -4.82
CA LEU A 340 -8.06 -26.33 -6.16
C LEU A 340 -8.91 -27.58 -6.29
N ALA A 341 -8.50 -28.71 -5.71
CA ALA A 341 -9.21 -30.00 -5.79
C ALA A 341 -10.42 -30.10 -4.86
N ASP A 342 -10.47 -29.32 -3.78
CA ASP A 342 -11.53 -29.37 -2.77
C ASP A 342 -12.39 -28.09 -2.80
N PRO A 343 -13.58 -28.11 -3.44
CA PRO A 343 -14.47 -26.96 -3.48
C PRO A 343 -14.97 -26.51 -2.10
N GLN A 344 -15.18 -27.46 -1.16
CA GLN A 344 -15.68 -27.13 0.18
C GLN A 344 -14.61 -26.38 0.98
N LEU A 345 -13.36 -26.82 0.92
CA LEU A 345 -12.22 -26.13 1.53
C LEU A 345 -12.06 -24.73 0.91
N ARG A 346 -12.06 -24.64 -0.43
CA ARG A 346 -11.90 -23.35 -1.12
C ARG A 346 -12.99 -22.36 -0.73
N ASP A 347 -14.24 -22.78 -0.68
CA ASP A 347 -15.34 -21.92 -0.29
C ASP A 347 -15.29 -21.52 1.19
N ALA A 348 -14.87 -22.42 2.07
CA ALA A 348 -14.66 -22.12 3.48
C ALA A 348 -13.55 -21.06 3.67
N LEU A 349 -12.42 -21.24 3.01
CA LEU A 349 -11.31 -20.28 3.01
C LEU A 349 -11.75 -18.92 2.43
N GLY A 350 -12.49 -18.91 1.32
CA GLY A 350 -12.99 -17.70 0.67
C GLY A 350 -13.95 -16.91 1.56
N ARG A 351 -14.91 -17.57 2.22
CA ARG A 351 -15.83 -16.92 3.19
C ARG A 351 -15.06 -16.33 4.37
N ALA A 352 -14.11 -17.07 4.91
CA ALA A 352 -13.30 -16.57 6.03
C ALA A 352 -12.37 -15.42 5.61
N ALA A 353 -11.82 -15.46 4.38
CA ALA A 353 -11.04 -14.37 3.81
C ALA A 353 -11.88 -13.10 3.64
N HIS A 354 -13.14 -13.24 3.20
CA HIS A 354 -14.06 -12.11 3.09
C HIS A 354 -14.38 -11.49 4.46
N ALA A 355 -14.69 -12.32 5.45
CA ALA A 355 -14.91 -11.85 6.80
C ALA A 355 -13.67 -11.13 7.38
N ARG A 356 -12.47 -11.66 7.12
CA ARG A 356 -11.21 -11.04 7.54
C ARG A 356 -10.95 -9.71 6.82
N ALA A 357 -11.19 -9.64 5.52
CA ALA A 357 -11.00 -8.43 4.73
C ALA A 357 -11.93 -7.30 5.20
N SER A 358 -13.14 -7.60 5.67
CA SER A 358 -14.09 -6.60 6.19
C SER A 358 -13.60 -5.87 7.45
N GLU A 359 -12.59 -6.39 8.15
CA GLU A 359 -11.95 -5.73 9.28
C GLU A 359 -11.03 -4.56 8.84
N PHE A 360 -10.66 -4.50 7.57
CA PHE A 360 -9.71 -3.52 7.03
C PHE A 360 -10.42 -2.55 6.09
N SER A 361 -10.52 -1.28 6.48
CA SER A 361 -11.09 -0.23 5.65
C SER A 361 -10.10 0.93 5.50
N TRP A 362 -10.15 1.60 4.35
CA TRP A 362 -9.34 2.82 4.16
C TRP A 362 -9.73 3.94 5.11
N ASP A 363 -10.98 3.96 5.59
CA ASP A 363 -11.43 4.91 6.61
C ASP A 363 -10.70 4.68 7.94
N SER A 364 -10.60 3.42 8.37
CA SER A 364 -9.83 3.06 9.57
C SER A 364 -8.35 3.42 9.41
N THR A 365 -7.75 3.14 8.24
CA THR A 365 -6.35 3.49 7.94
C THR A 365 -6.14 5.00 8.01
N ALA A 366 -7.01 5.78 7.34
CA ALA A 366 -6.91 7.24 7.30
C ALA A 366 -7.13 7.88 8.69
N ARG A 367 -8.12 7.38 9.47
CA ARG A 367 -8.38 7.84 10.84
C ARG A 367 -7.21 7.53 11.77
N ARG A 368 -6.65 6.32 11.70
CA ARG A 368 -5.51 5.93 12.55
C ARG A 368 -4.28 6.79 12.29
N THR A 369 -3.97 7.05 11.02
CA THR A 369 -2.88 7.96 10.66
C THR A 369 -3.15 9.38 11.13
N LEU A 370 -4.37 9.90 10.91
CA LEU A 370 -4.77 11.24 11.34
C LEU A 370 -4.73 11.38 12.86
N GLN A 371 -5.16 10.36 13.62
CA GLN A 371 -5.06 10.34 15.08
C GLN A 371 -3.62 10.52 15.56
N LEU A 372 -2.68 9.82 14.92
CA LEU A 372 -1.27 9.94 15.29
C LEU A 372 -0.68 11.30 14.91
N LEU A 373 -1.02 11.83 13.74
CA LEU A 373 -0.65 13.17 13.29
C LEU A 373 -1.18 14.24 14.25
N ASP A 374 -2.47 14.16 14.61
CA ASP A 374 -3.10 15.11 15.54
C ASP A 374 -2.52 15.00 16.96
N ALA A 375 -2.21 13.79 17.42
CA ALA A 375 -1.57 13.58 18.71
C ALA A 375 -0.19 14.28 18.79
N GLU A 376 0.66 14.16 17.76
CA GLU A 376 1.94 14.84 17.71
C GLU A 376 1.79 16.36 17.57
N ARG A 377 0.80 16.84 16.80
CA ARG A 377 0.48 18.28 16.71
C ARG A 377 0.04 18.83 18.06
N ARG A 378 -0.89 18.18 18.75
CA ARG A 378 -1.39 18.62 20.06
C ARG A 378 -0.36 18.52 21.17
N ARG A 379 0.58 17.57 21.05
CA ARG A 379 1.73 17.49 21.96
C ARG A 379 2.65 18.71 21.83
N ALA A 380 2.82 19.22 20.61
CA ALA A 380 3.61 20.43 20.36
C ALA A 380 2.84 21.73 20.68
N HIS A 381 1.51 21.69 20.57
CA HIS A 381 0.60 22.82 20.81
C HIS A 381 -0.51 22.44 21.80
N PRO A 382 -0.21 22.40 23.11
CA PRO A 382 -1.22 22.09 24.13
C PRO A 382 -2.41 23.05 24.04
N GLY A 383 -3.62 22.51 24.05
CA GLY A 383 -4.86 23.30 23.90
C GLY A 383 -5.39 23.40 22.47
N ALA A 384 -4.67 22.89 21.47
CA ALA A 384 -5.21 22.82 20.12
C ALA A 384 -6.43 21.86 20.05
N LEU A 385 -7.46 22.26 19.30
CA LEU A 385 -8.67 21.46 19.09
C LEU A 385 -8.34 20.17 18.34
N PRO A 386 -9.07 19.06 18.57
CA PRO A 386 -8.88 17.82 17.82
C PRO A 386 -9.13 18.02 16.32
N ALA A 387 -8.48 17.22 15.49
CA ALA A 387 -8.67 17.28 14.05
C ALA A 387 -10.07 16.81 13.65
N ALA A 388 -10.65 17.43 12.63
CA ALA A 388 -11.91 16.99 12.04
C ALA A 388 -11.81 15.53 11.53
N GLY A 389 -12.92 14.79 11.51
CA GLY A 389 -12.94 13.40 11.07
C GLY A 389 -12.41 12.39 12.09
N LEU A 390 -12.03 12.82 13.31
CA LEU A 390 -11.66 11.92 14.41
C LEU A 390 -12.84 11.57 15.34
N GLU A 391 -14.01 12.12 15.09
CA GLU A 391 -15.23 11.87 15.86
C GLU A 391 -15.70 10.42 15.67
N PRO A 392 -16.38 9.82 16.69
CA PRO A 392 -16.97 8.50 16.53
C PRO A 392 -17.96 8.50 15.36
N MET A 393 -17.89 7.50 14.48
CA MET A 393 -18.88 7.35 13.40
C MET A 393 -20.27 7.16 14.01
N THR A 394 -21.20 8.03 13.67
CA THR A 394 -22.62 7.74 13.81
C THR A 394 -23.02 6.78 12.70
N HIS A 395 -23.93 5.84 12.96
CA HIS A 395 -24.36 4.80 12.01
C HIS A 395 -24.92 5.32 10.66
N ALA A 396 -25.03 6.64 10.48
CA ALA A 396 -25.49 7.29 9.26
C ALA A 396 -24.42 7.54 8.20
N ASP A 397 -23.12 7.48 8.54
CA ASP A 397 -22.03 7.91 7.65
C ASP A 397 -21.46 6.78 6.75
N GLY A 398 -22.03 5.58 6.80
CA GLY A 398 -21.53 4.40 6.11
C GLY A 398 -21.82 4.32 4.59
N ALA A 399 -22.49 5.31 3.99
CA ALA A 399 -23.04 5.16 2.63
C ALA A 399 -22.45 6.08 1.54
N ALA A 400 -21.54 7.00 1.87
CA ALA A 400 -21.01 7.93 0.87
C ALA A 400 -19.48 7.88 0.81
N THR A 401 -18.96 6.91 0.08
CA THR A 401 -17.56 6.97 -0.37
C THR A 401 -17.45 8.03 -1.46
N PRO A 402 -16.59 9.07 -1.34
CA PRO A 402 -16.42 10.04 -2.40
C PRO A 402 -15.77 9.36 -3.60
N ARG A 403 -16.55 9.11 -4.65
CA ARG A 403 -15.98 8.86 -5.97
C ARG A 403 -15.22 10.12 -6.37
N ALA A 404 -13.92 9.97 -6.40
CA ALA A 404 -12.87 10.85 -6.87
C ALA A 404 -13.31 12.15 -7.61
N ALA A 405 -13.37 13.24 -6.86
CA ALA A 405 -13.14 14.59 -7.43
C ALA A 405 -11.64 14.87 -7.68
N VAL A 406 -10.81 13.87 -7.56
CA VAL A 406 -9.38 13.90 -7.94
C VAL A 406 -9.31 13.29 -9.32
N GLY A 407 -9.48 14.12 -10.38
CA GLY A 407 -9.57 13.73 -11.77
C GLY A 407 -8.86 12.41 -12.12
N ASP A 408 -9.22 11.80 -13.21
CA ASP A 408 -8.84 10.46 -13.73
C ASP A 408 -7.33 10.08 -13.61
N THR A 409 -6.77 10.20 -12.39
CA THR A 409 -5.39 9.90 -12.01
C THR A 409 -5.38 8.74 -11.03
N THR A 410 -5.95 7.60 -11.46
CA THR A 410 -5.77 6.32 -10.78
C THR A 410 -4.27 6.00 -10.71
N PRO A 411 -3.74 5.49 -9.58
CA PRO A 411 -2.33 5.09 -9.51
C PRO A 411 -2.03 4.04 -10.56
N VAL A 412 -1.00 4.29 -11.36
CA VAL A 412 -0.46 3.37 -12.37
C VAL A 412 0.29 2.20 -11.71
#